data_0a730cda1f8ff02a2f5815d07318110a
#
_entry.id   0a730cda1f8ff02a2f5815d07318110a
#
_cell.length_a   1.000
_cell.length_b   1.000
_cell.length_c   1.000
_cell.angle_alpha   90.00
_cell.angle_beta   90.00
_cell.angle_gamma   90.00
#
_symmetry.space_group_name_H-M   'P 1'
#
loop_
_entity.id
_entity.type
_entity.pdbx_description
1 polymer ?
#
loop_
_entity_poly.entity_id
_entity_poly.type
_entity_poly.pdbx_seq_one_letter_code
_entity_poly.pdbx_strand_id
1 'polypeptide(L)'
;TIILTIILAFTGMCLRPPLMIPFVLAKSQPIPGTTLDSDNAWNDRFRAIRWDNDSDRWLLSTSEGFISVNEDFTGRPVKIPSSTTPPVSPMGITVFEKTTPGQWLIGSFSGLYNWNPATDKITDYYSGQPYSPAGKGRPLSAHLISGYSGDFNSQEPVVFDYYKGAENMPEMPDILRDQPMSLWNFALELHVGRAYEPIIGPFSELFVFLSGLTLLIILISGLVIHNRHHRRQKQHKIITNKK
;
A
#
# COMPACT_ATOMS: atom_id res chain seq x y z
N THR A 1 -10.84 -21.72 -15.35
CA THR A 1 -9.48 -21.60 -14.75
C THR A 1 -8.61 -20.58 -15.45
N ILE A 2 -8.40 -20.63 -16.78
CA ILE A 2 -7.50 -19.71 -17.51
C ILE A 2 -7.82 -18.23 -17.25
N ILE A 3 -9.09 -17.83 -17.30
CA ILE A 3 -9.52 -16.44 -17.06
C ILE A 3 -9.12 -15.98 -15.65
N LEU A 4 -9.39 -16.79 -14.64
CA LEU A 4 -9.01 -16.48 -13.25
C LEU A 4 -7.50 -16.34 -13.11
N THR A 5 -6.73 -17.21 -13.74
CA THR A 5 -5.26 -17.14 -13.69
C THR A 5 -4.74 -15.88 -14.38
N ILE A 6 -5.36 -15.46 -15.50
CA ILE A 6 -5.02 -14.20 -16.17
C ILE A 6 -5.31 -13.01 -15.26
N ILE A 7 -6.47 -12.99 -14.59
CA ILE A 7 -6.84 -11.93 -13.65
C ILE A 7 -5.83 -11.85 -12.49
N LEU A 8 -5.49 -13.00 -11.88
CA LEU A 8 -4.53 -13.05 -10.77
C LEU A 8 -3.12 -12.62 -11.19
N ALA A 9 -2.65 -13.07 -12.36
CA ALA A 9 -1.35 -12.65 -12.87
C ALA A 9 -1.31 -11.14 -13.14
N PHE A 10 -2.32 -10.60 -13.81
CA PHE A 10 -2.41 -9.18 -14.11
C PHE A 10 -2.52 -8.32 -12.84
N THR A 11 -3.42 -8.66 -11.93
CA THR A 11 -3.58 -7.89 -10.69
C THR A 11 -2.35 -7.99 -9.80
N GLY A 12 -1.66 -9.13 -9.76
CA GLY A 12 -0.38 -9.27 -9.06
C GLY A 12 0.69 -8.32 -9.60
N MET A 13 0.80 -8.17 -10.92
CA MET A 13 1.72 -7.20 -11.54
C MET A 13 1.39 -5.75 -11.15
N CYS A 14 0.13 -5.43 -10.92
CA CYS A 14 -0.30 -4.08 -10.55
C CYS A 14 0.07 -3.70 -9.08
N LEU A 15 0.42 -4.68 -8.25
CA LEU A 15 0.79 -4.47 -6.85
C LEU A 15 2.30 -4.19 -6.64
N ARG A 16 3.09 -4.23 -7.71
CA ARG A 16 4.55 -4.02 -7.67
C ARG A 16 5.02 -3.11 -8.80
N PRO A 17 6.20 -2.47 -8.65
CA PRO A 17 6.81 -1.73 -9.75
C PRO A 17 6.98 -2.60 -11.01
N PRO A 18 6.84 -2.04 -12.21
CA PRO A 18 6.60 -0.63 -12.53
C PRO A 18 5.11 -0.22 -12.55
N LEU A 19 4.16 -1.18 -12.56
CA LEU A 19 2.73 -0.89 -12.71
C LEU A 19 2.08 -0.34 -11.43
N MET A 20 2.65 -0.58 -10.26
CA MET A 20 2.09 -0.13 -9.00
C MET A 20 1.80 1.38 -8.99
N ILE A 21 2.72 2.21 -9.48
CA ILE A 21 2.59 3.68 -9.42
C ILE A 21 1.34 4.19 -10.15
N PRO A 22 1.11 3.85 -11.44
CA PRO A 22 -0.10 4.29 -12.12
C PRO A 22 -1.37 3.73 -11.50
N PHE A 23 -1.35 2.50 -10.96
CA PHE A 23 -2.52 1.89 -10.31
C PHE A 23 -2.84 2.54 -8.96
N VAL A 24 -1.85 2.94 -8.18
CA VAL A 24 -2.04 3.68 -6.93
C VAL A 24 -2.67 5.05 -7.17
N LEU A 25 -2.34 5.70 -8.28
CA LEU A 25 -2.88 7.02 -8.62
C LEU A 25 -4.24 6.94 -9.32
N ALA A 26 -4.57 5.83 -9.94
CA ALA A 26 -5.86 5.63 -10.60
C ALA A 26 -6.96 5.38 -9.57
N LYS A 27 -8.17 5.85 -9.87
CA LYS A 27 -9.35 5.65 -9.04
C LYS A 27 -10.46 5.00 -9.84
N SER A 28 -11.18 4.07 -9.22
CA SER A 28 -12.37 3.46 -9.79
C SER A 28 -13.51 3.47 -8.78
N GLN A 29 -14.73 3.32 -9.27
CA GLN A 29 -15.87 3.03 -8.41
C GLN A 29 -15.80 1.58 -7.94
N PRO A 30 -16.30 1.28 -6.72
CA PRO A 30 -16.47 -0.11 -6.29
C PRO A 30 -17.31 -0.92 -7.28
N ILE A 31 -16.98 -2.19 -7.42
CA ILE A 31 -17.77 -3.10 -8.29
C ILE A 31 -19.05 -3.46 -7.54
N PRO A 32 -20.26 -3.14 -8.10
CA PRO A 32 -21.51 -3.43 -7.43
C PRO A 32 -21.69 -4.92 -7.10
N GLY A 33 -22.22 -5.18 -5.89
CA GLY A 33 -22.46 -6.55 -5.41
C GLY A 33 -21.21 -7.30 -4.93
N THR A 34 -20.07 -6.61 -4.79
CA THR A 34 -18.86 -7.16 -4.16
C THR A 34 -18.68 -6.61 -2.75
N THR A 35 -17.73 -7.17 -1.99
CA THR A 35 -17.35 -6.66 -0.68
C THR A 35 -16.81 -5.22 -0.75
N LEU A 36 -16.36 -4.78 -1.93
CA LEU A 36 -15.91 -3.41 -2.17
C LEU A 36 -17.07 -2.40 -2.20
N ASP A 37 -18.29 -2.87 -2.51
CA ASP A 37 -19.53 -2.10 -2.51
C ASP A 37 -20.35 -2.42 -1.24
N SER A 38 -19.68 -2.44 -0.11
CA SER A 38 -20.30 -2.75 1.18
C SER A 38 -21.04 -1.54 1.74
N ASP A 39 -22.22 -1.76 2.29
CA ASP A 39 -22.95 -0.76 3.10
C ASP A 39 -22.24 -0.45 4.42
N ASN A 40 -21.27 -1.28 4.81
CA ASN A 40 -20.43 -1.03 5.97
C ASN A 40 -19.36 0.01 5.62
N ALA A 41 -19.66 1.28 5.91
CA ALA A 41 -18.75 2.41 5.67
C ALA A 41 -17.41 2.33 6.43
N TRP A 42 -17.32 1.48 7.44
CA TRP A 42 -16.10 1.26 8.24
C TRP A 42 -15.19 0.18 7.66
N ASN A 43 -15.63 -0.55 6.64
CA ASN A 43 -14.85 -1.59 6.02
C ASN A 43 -13.85 -1.01 5.01
N ASP A 44 -12.61 -1.50 5.01
CA ASP A 44 -11.52 -1.25 4.07
C ASP A 44 -11.11 0.21 3.79
N ARG A 45 -12.00 1.17 3.96
CA ARG A 45 -11.73 2.59 3.69
C ARG A 45 -11.07 3.28 4.86
N PHE A 46 -11.41 2.89 6.09
CA PHE A 46 -10.93 3.51 7.31
C PHE A 46 -9.71 2.76 7.84
N ARG A 47 -8.65 3.51 8.17
CA ARG A 47 -7.35 2.96 8.60
C ARG A 47 -7.06 3.27 10.05
N ALA A 48 -7.39 4.45 10.50
CA ALA A 48 -7.18 4.86 11.89
C ALA A 48 -8.13 6.00 12.27
N ILE A 49 -8.40 6.12 13.56
CA ILE A 49 -9.19 7.20 14.15
C ILE A 49 -8.47 7.73 15.38
N ARG A 50 -8.45 9.05 15.56
CA ARG A 50 -7.91 9.73 16.73
C ARG A 50 -8.79 10.91 17.12
N TRP A 51 -8.94 11.11 18.42
CA TRP A 51 -9.58 12.29 18.95
C TRP A 51 -8.62 13.48 18.96
N ASP A 52 -9.04 14.60 18.44
CA ASP A 52 -8.27 15.84 18.48
C ASP A 52 -8.88 16.79 19.51
N ASN A 53 -8.25 16.88 20.70
CA ASN A 53 -8.68 17.74 21.78
C ASN A 53 -8.62 19.24 21.45
N ASP A 54 -7.85 19.64 20.42
CA ASP A 54 -7.70 21.06 20.09
C ASP A 54 -8.85 21.57 19.22
N SER A 55 -9.46 20.69 18.46
CA SER A 55 -10.60 21.00 17.59
C SER A 55 -11.91 20.39 18.05
N ASP A 56 -11.92 19.59 19.12
CA ASP A 56 -13.03 18.79 19.62
C ASP A 56 -13.71 17.96 18.51
N ARG A 57 -12.86 17.27 17.74
CA ARG A 57 -13.30 16.48 16.59
C ARG A 57 -12.52 15.18 16.47
N TRP A 58 -13.15 14.19 15.87
CA TRP A 58 -12.46 13.00 15.41
C TRP A 58 -11.73 13.28 14.10
N LEU A 59 -10.47 12.88 14.02
CA LEU A 59 -9.70 12.79 12.78
C LEU A 59 -9.64 11.33 12.37
N LEU A 60 -10.13 11.05 11.15
CA LEU A 60 -10.13 9.72 10.55
C LEU A 60 -9.15 9.70 9.40
N SER A 61 -8.22 8.76 9.42
CA SER A 61 -7.39 8.43 8.27
C SER A 61 -8.11 7.38 7.43
N THR A 62 -8.19 7.64 6.13
CA THR A 62 -8.83 6.75 5.16
C THR A 62 -7.85 6.43 4.03
N SER A 63 -8.19 5.47 3.18
CA SER A 63 -7.44 5.20 1.94
C SER A 63 -7.40 6.40 0.98
N GLU A 64 -8.30 7.39 1.17
CA GLU A 64 -8.46 8.55 0.30
C GLU A 64 -8.02 9.88 0.94
N GLY A 65 -7.42 9.83 2.14
CA GLY A 65 -6.99 11.00 2.90
C GLY A 65 -7.67 11.12 4.26
N PHE A 66 -7.71 12.33 4.80
CA PHE A 66 -8.24 12.59 6.14
C PHE A 66 -9.65 13.16 6.08
N ILE A 67 -10.46 12.74 7.08
CA ILE A 67 -11.83 13.22 7.31
C ILE A 67 -11.93 13.67 8.75
N SER A 68 -12.58 14.81 8.98
CA SER A 68 -12.94 15.30 10.32
C SER A 68 -14.43 15.10 10.57
N VAL A 69 -14.76 14.56 11.75
CA VAL A 69 -16.14 14.30 12.18
C VAL A 69 -16.33 14.85 13.59
N ASN A 70 -17.53 15.33 13.91
CA ASN A 70 -17.85 15.80 15.25
C ASN A 70 -17.89 14.63 16.26
N GLU A 71 -17.93 14.96 17.55
CA GLU A 71 -17.84 14.02 18.68
C GLU A 71 -18.83 12.86 18.58
N ASP A 72 -20.08 13.14 18.26
CA ASP A 72 -21.19 12.19 18.25
C ASP A 72 -21.42 11.50 16.90
N PHE A 73 -20.57 11.77 15.93
CA PHE A 73 -20.69 11.30 14.55
C PHE A 73 -21.98 11.75 13.84
N THR A 74 -22.70 12.69 14.41
CA THR A 74 -23.84 13.33 13.75
C THR A 74 -23.34 14.45 12.83
N GLY A 75 -24.13 14.81 11.86
CA GLY A 75 -23.77 15.86 10.93
C GLY A 75 -22.89 15.35 9.76
N ARG A 76 -22.47 16.30 8.93
CA ARG A 76 -21.75 15.99 7.69
C ARG A 76 -20.26 15.85 7.94
N PRO A 77 -19.63 14.72 7.59
CA PRO A 77 -18.18 14.60 7.63
C PRO A 77 -17.50 15.62 6.71
N VAL A 78 -16.42 16.21 7.20
CA VAL A 78 -15.63 17.19 6.45
C VAL A 78 -14.36 16.52 5.93
N LYS A 79 -14.25 16.37 4.62
CA LYS A 79 -13.00 15.91 4.01
C LYS A 79 -11.96 17.03 4.08
N ILE A 80 -10.81 16.74 4.66
CA ILE A 80 -9.69 17.66 4.71
C ILE A 80 -9.00 17.62 3.33
N PRO A 81 -8.74 18.78 2.71
CA PRO A 81 -8.12 18.81 1.38
C PRO A 81 -6.74 18.14 1.37
N SER A 82 -6.43 17.40 0.33
CA SER A 82 -5.12 16.74 0.19
C SER A 82 -3.97 17.73 0.02
N SER A 83 -4.26 18.99 -0.31
CA SER A 83 -3.29 20.08 -0.35
C SER A 83 -2.83 20.56 1.02
N THR A 84 -3.59 20.24 2.06
CA THR A 84 -3.35 20.66 3.45
C THR A 84 -3.09 19.48 4.39
N THR A 85 -2.90 18.28 3.84
CA THR A 85 -2.59 17.07 4.59
C THR A 85 -1.28 16.45 4.13
N PRO A 86 -0.55 15.76 5.03
CA PRO A 86 0.60 14.95 4.64
C PRO A 86 0.22 13.86 3.63
N PRO A 87 1.13 13.44 2.76
CA PRO A 87 0.90 12.29 1.91
C PRO A 87 0.83 11.03 2.75
N VAL A 88 -0.22 10.24 2.54
CA VAL A 88 -0.39 8.93 3.17
C VAL A 88 -0.42 7.86 2.07
N SER A 89 0.30 6.79 2.28
CA SER A 89 0.31 5.65 1.37
C SER A 89 -1.09 5.03 1.26
N PRO A 90 -1.53 4.62 0.07
CA PRO A 90 -2.73 3.79 -0.08
C PRO A 90 -2.72 2.50 0.72
N MET A 91 -1.52 2.01 1.08
CA MET A 91 -1.36 0.84 1.95
C MET A 91 -1.77 1.13 3.40
N GLY A 92 -1.91 2.38 3.76
CA GLY A 92 -2.37 2.84 5.06
C GLY A 92 -1.39 3.74 5.80
N ILE A 93 -1.87 4.22 6.94
CA ILE A 93 -1.09 4.98 7.90
C ILE A 93 -0.46 4.01 8.91
N THR A 94 0.81 4.24 9.25
CA THR A 94 1.55 3.44 10.23
C THR A 94 1.84 4.21 11.51
N VAL A 95 1.85 5.54 11.42
CA VAL A 95 2.00 6.46 12.54
C VAL A 95 0.91 7.51 12.47
N PHE A 96 0.14 7.64 13.56
CA PHE A 96 -0.89 8.66 13.69
C PHE A 96 -0.99 9.06 15.16
N GLU A 97 -0.12 9.95 15.56
CA GLU A 97 0.07 10.31 16.96
C GLU A 97 0.10 11.83 17.14
N LYS A 98 -0.47 12.28 18.26
CA LYS A 98 -0.41 13.68 18.67
C LYS A 98 0.84 13.87 19.53
N THR A 99 1.80 14.67 19.05
CA THR A 99 3.06 14.87 19.73
C THR A 99 3.03 16.05 20.70
N THR A 100 2.39 17.13 20.31
CA THR A 100 2.18 18.33 21.13
C THR A 100 0.82 18.95 20.79
N PRO A 101 0.29 19.90 21.57
CA PRO A 101 -0.91 20.63 21.19
C PRO A 101 -0.81 21.19 19.76
N GLY A 102 -1.81 20.91 18.94
CA GLY A 102 -1.87 21.30 17.54
C GLY A 102 -0.94 20.55 16.59
N GLN A 103 -0.09 19.63 17.05
CA GLN A 103 0.86 18.91 16.20
C GLN A 103 0.59 17.42 16.17
N TRP A 104 0.53 16.90 14.97
CA TRP A 104 0.37 15.47 14.69
C TRP A 104 1.60 14.92 13.97
N LEU A 105 2.01 13.73 14.33
CA LEU A 105 3.01 12.95 13.61
C LEU A 105 2.28 11.95 12.72
N ILE A 106 2.51 12.07 11.42
CA ILE A 106 1.87 11.24 10.40
C ILE A 106 2.92 10.47 9.65
N GLY A 107 2.87 9.15 9.75
CA GLY A 107 3.82 8.26 9.09
C GLY A 107 3.14 7.22 8.22
N SER A 108 3.77 6.90 7.10
CA SER A 108 3.37 5.86 6.16
C SER A 108 4.54 5.49 5.24
N PHE A 109 4.31 4.63 4.27
CA PHE A 109 5.29 4.41 3.19
C PHE A 109 5.50 5.64 2.28
N SER A 110 4.77 6.72 2.51
CA SER A 110 5.00 8.01 1.85
C SER A 110 5.89 8.97 2.65
N GLY A 111 6.44 8.56 3.79
CA GLY A 111 7.33 9.34 4.65
C GLY A 111 6.77 9.59 6.04
N LEU A 112 7.46 10.43 6.80
CA LEU A 112 7.12 10.86 8.16
C LEU A 112 7.04 12.39 8.19
N TYR A 113 5.94 12.92 8.69
CA TYR A 113 5.63 14.35 8.64
C TYR A 113 5.05 14.85 9.95
N ASN A 114 5.48 16.04 10.36
CA ASN A 114 4.77 16.82 11.36
C ASN A 114 3.68 17.64 10.66
N TRP A 115 2.45 17.56 11.17
CA TRP A 115 1.27 18.21 10.60
C TRP A 115 0.49 18.98 11.64
N ASN A 116 0.14 20.22 11.33
CA ASN A 116 -0.76 21.04 12.12
C ASN A 116 -2.03 21.30 11.31
N PRO A 117 -3.15 20.62 11.62
CA PRO A 117 -4.41 20.78 10.88
C PRO A 117 -5.03 22.17 10.97
N ALA A 118 -4.76 22.93 12.04
CA ALA A 118 -5.33 24.26 12.25
C ALA A 118 -4.64 25.34 11.38
N THR A 119 -3.37 25.13 11.04
CA THR A 119 -2.57 26.07 10.25
C THR A 119 -2.21 25.56 8.86
N ASP A 120 -2.66 24.33 8.53
CA ASP A 120 -2.32 23.64 7.29
C ASP A 120 -0.79 23.43 7.07
N LYS A 121 -0.01 23.58 8.15
CA LYS A 121 1.44 23.47 8.08
C LYS A 121 1.88 22.02 8.10
N ILE A 122 2.64 21.62 7.09
CA ILE A 122 3.26 20.30 6.99
C ILE A 122 4.76 20.48 6.89
N THR A 123 5.53 19.75 7.71
CA THR A 123 6.99 19.71 7.63
C THR A 123 7.47 18.26 7.57
N ASP A 124 8.44 18.01 6.74
CA ASP A 124 9.14 16.72 6.72
C ASP A 124 9.87 16.50 8.03
N TYR A 125 9.71 15.33 8.63
CA TYR A 125 10.25 15.01 9.95
C TYR A 125 11.78 15.06 10.00
N TYR A 126 12.44 14.54 8.97
CA TYR A 126 13.89 14.40 8.96
C TYR A 126 14.60 15.68 8.59
N SER A 127 14.10 16.39 7.59
CA SER A 127 14.73 17.63 7.12
C SER A 127 14.24 18.88 7.85
N GLY A 128 13.08 18.82 8.52
CA GLY A 128 12.42 19.99 9.11
C GLY A 128 11.90 21.00 8.09
N GLN A 129 12.03 20.71 6.80
CA GLN A 129 11.61 21.63 5.74
C GLN A 129 10.12 21.59 5.49
N PRO A 130 9.51 22.70 5.09
CA PRO A 130 8.11 22.71 4.71
C PRO A 130 7.86 21.74 3.54
N TYR A 131 6.87 20.89 3.70
CA TYR A 131 6.38 20.01 2.63
C TYR A 131 5.27 20.72 1.86
N SER A 132 5.37 20.71 0.53
CA SER A 132 4.33 21.21 -0.34
C SER A 132 3.72 20.08 -1.17
N PRO A 133 2.42 19.81 -1.03
CA PRO A 133 1.72 18.80 -1.85
C PRO A 133 1.64 19.14 -3.34
N ALA A 134 1.93 20.39 -3.72
CA ALA A 134 1.89 20.84 -5.12
C ALA A 134 3.01 20.24 -5.99
N GLY A 135 4.05 19.66 -5.38
CA GLY A 135 5.05 18.87 -6.10
C GLY A 135 4.43 17.53 -6.56
N LYS A 136 4.82 17.07 -7.75
CA LYS A 136 4.51 15.70 -8.21
C LYS A 136 5.28 14.69 -7.34
N GLY A 137 4.86 14.58 -6.06
CA GLY A 137 5.47 13.67 -5.10
C GLY A 137 5.40 12.24 -5.59
N ARG A 138 6.50 11.51 -5.45
CA ARG A 138 6.48 10.06 -5.60
C ARG A 138 5.55 9.49 -4.53
N PRO A 139 4.70 8.52 -4.83
CA PRO A 139 3.83 7.88 -3.84
C PRO A 139 4.62 7.13 -2.75
N LEU A 140 5.92 6.90 -2.96
CA LEU A 140 6.85 6.31 -2.03
C LEU A 140 7.95 7.32 -1.69
N SER A 141 8.24 7.46 -0.39
CA SER A 141 9.36 8.23 0.13
C SER A 141 10.66 7.41 0.09
N ALA A 142 11.80 8.09 0.30
CA ALA A 142 13.06 7.43 0.62
C ALA A 142 13.03 6.73 2.00
N HIS A 143 12.08 7.11 2.85
CA HIS A 143 11.81 6.54 4.16
C HIS A 143 10.42 5.90 4.15
N LEU A 144 10.38 4.57 4.22
CA LEU A 144 9.15 3.77 4.26
C LEU A 144 8.81 3.46 5.71
N ILE A 145 8.02 4.34 6.32
CA ILE A 145 7.76 4.26 7.76
C ILE A 145 6.79 3.11 8.06
N SER A 146 7.24 2.18 8.89
CA SER A 146 6.48 1.02 9.34
C SER A 146 6.04 1.11 10.80
N GLY A 147 6.62 2.02 11.59
CA GLY A 147 6.24 2.23 12.99
C GLY A 147 6.97 3.38 13.64
N TYR A 148 6.55 3.70 14.86
CA TYR A 148 7.12 4.74 15.69
C TYR A 148 6.90 4.41 17.16
N SER A 149 7.85 4.76 18.01
CA SER A 149 7.70 4.74 19.46
C SER A 149 8.33 5.99 20.06
N GLY A 150 7.52 6.80 20.73
CA GLY A 150 7.99 7.93 21.55
C GLY A 150 8.38 7.53 22.97
N ASP A 151 8.03 6.29 23.40
CA ASP A 151 8.18 5.84 24.78
C ASP A 151 9.47 5.08 25.05
N PHE A 152 10.17 4.67 23.97
CA PHE A 152 11.37 3.85 24.10
C PHE A 152 12.51 4.57 24.83
N ASN A 153 12.73 5.84 24.49
CA ASN A 153 13.67 6.72 25.16
C ASN A 153 13.07 8.14 25.23
N SER A 154 13.03 8.73 26.42
CA SER A 154 12.47 10.07 26.62
C SER A 154 13.17 11.18 25.83
N GLN A 155 14.37 10.93 25.34
CA GLN A 155 15.17 11.92 24.61
C GLN A 155 15.14 11.71 23.09
N GLU A 156 15.03 10.45 22.63
CA GLU A 156 15.08 10.12 21.21
C GLU A 156 14.02 9.08 20.86
N PRO A 157 12.99 9.45 20.12
CA PRO A 157 12.01 8.50 19.65
C PRO A 157 12.62 7.52 18.63
N VAL A 158 12.06 6.32 18.57
CA VAL A 158 12.43 5.29 17.60
C VAL A 158 11.49 5.34 16.42
N VAL A 159 12.05 5.43 15.23
CA VAL A 159 11.32 5.34 13.96
C VAL A 159 11.73 4.03 13.28
N PHE A 160 10.75 3.20 12.94
CA PHE A 160 10.96 1.97 12.19
C PHE A 160 10.78 2.23 10.70
N ASP A 161 11.88 2.14 9.94
CA ASP A 161 11.86 2.11 8.48
C ASP A 161 11.75 0.67 7.99
N TYR A 162 10.92 0.45 6.99
CA TYR A 162 10.62 -0.88 6.48
C TYR A 162 11.82 -1.63 5.90
N TYR A 163 12.78 -0.91 5.33
CA TYR A 163 14.00 -1.50 4.76
C TYR A 163 15.22 -1.34 5.66
N LYS A 164 15.33 -0.21 6.34
CA LYS A 164 16.51 0.12 7.14
C LYS A 164 16.43 -0.35 8.59
N GLY A 165 15.23 -0.73 9.04
CA GLY A 165 14.99 -1.01 10.45
C GLY A 165 14.93 0.25 11.29
N ALA A 166 15.44 0.20 12.51
CA ALA A 166 15.44 1.33 13.44
C ALA A 166 16.88 1.70 13.82
N GLU A 167 17.24 2.99 13.65
CA GLU A 167 18.62 3.47 13.86
C GLU A 167 18.97 3.64 15.34
N ASN A 168 17.98 4.03 16.18
CA ASN A 168 18.19 4.36 17.59
C ASN A 168 17.87 3.21 18.56
N MET A 169 18.09 1.99 18.11
CA MET A 169 17.88 0.80 18.93
C MET A 169 19.21 0.27 19.48
N PRO A 170 19.22 -0.31 20.68
CA PRO A 170 20.37 -1.05 21.16
C PRO A 170 20.66 -2.25 20.25
N GLU A 171 21.85 -2.83 20.38
CA GLU A 171 22.20 -4.06 19.68
C GLU A 171 21.13 -5.13 19.97
N MET A 172 20.66 -5.79 18.89
CA MET A 172 19.58 -6.79 19.02
C MET A 172 20.07 -7.99 19.82
N PRO A 173 19.41 -8.35 20.93
CA PRO A 173 19.75 -9.56 21.70
C PRO A 173 19.64 -10.82 20.82
N ASP A 174 20.53 -11.78 21.04
CA ASP A 174 20.57 -13.04 20.27
C ASP A 174 19.23 -13.78 20.27
N ILE A 175 18.55 -13.80 21.41
CA ILE A 175 17.23 -14.45 21.55
C ILE A 175 16.17 -13.83 20.60
N LEU A 176 16.28 -12.55 20.25
CA LEU A 176 15.38 -11.90 19.29
C LEU A 176 15.87 -12.12 17.86
N ARG A 177 17.20 -12.12 17.65
CA ARG A 177 17.81 -12.37 16.34
C ARG A 177 17.51 -13.78 15.83
N ASP A 178 17.54 -14.76 16.73
CA ASP A 178 17.39 -16.17 16.40
C ASP A 178 15.92 -16.63 16.39
N GLN A 179 14.97 -15.71 16.55
CA GLN A 179 13.56 -16.06 16.49
C GLN A 179 13.16 -16.57 15.09
N PRO A 180 12.50 -17.74 15.03
CA PRO A 180 12.07 -18.31 13.76
C PRO A 180 10.99 -17.42 13.10
N MET A 181 11.12 -17.25 11.81
CA MET A 181 10.10 -16.60 10.98
C MET A 181 8.91 -17.53 10.76
N SER A 182 7.68 -17.00 10.76
CA SER A 182 6.51 -17.77 10.38
C SER A 182 6.58 -18.23 8.92
N LEU A 183 6.04 -19.41 8.62
CA LEU A 183 5.96 -19.89 7.22
C LEU A 183 5.18 -18.94 6.31
N TRP A 184 4.21 -18.22 6.86
CA TRP A 184 3.48 -17.20 6.13
C TRP A 184 4.39 -16.06 5.69
N ASN A 185 5.18 -15.49 6.61
CA ASN A 185 6.15 -14.44 6.27
C ASN A 185 7.21 -14.95 5.31
N PHE A 186 7.71 -16.16 5.52
CA PHE A 186 8.66 -16.80 4.61
C PHE A 186 8.10 -16.92 3.19
N ALA A 187 6.88 -17.43 3.04
CA ALA A 187 6.22 -17.54 1.76
C ALA A 187 5.97 -16.17 1.12
N LEU A 188 5.61 -15.16 1.92
CA LEU A 188 5.43 -13.79 1.45
C LEU A 188 6.74 -13.20 0.90
N GLU A 189 7.87 -13.37 1.61
CA GLU A 189 9.18 -12.87 1.17
C GLU A 189 9.63 -13.50 -0.16
N LEU A 190 9.39 -14.80 -0.32
CA LEU A 190 9.64 -15.49 -1.58
C LEU A 190 8.70 -15.00 -2.70
N HIS A 191 7.40 -14.89 -2.40
CA HIS A 191 6.38 -14.53 -3.39
C HIS A 191 6.58 -13.11 -3.94
N VAL A 192 6.92 -12.16 -3.08
CA VAL A 192 7.14 -10.75 -3.49
C VAL A 192 8.55 -10.48 -4.03
N GLY A 193 9.45 -11.46 -3.99
CA GLY A 193 10.80 -11.36 -4.54
C GLY A 193 11.85 -10.77 -3.60
N ARG A 194 11.50 -10.31 -2.39
CA ARG A 194 12.45 -9.70 -1.46
C ARG A 194 13.55 -10.66 -0.99
N ALA A 195 13.21 -11.93 -0.82
CA ALA A 195 14.20 -12.95 -0.46
C ALA A 195 15.35 -13.09 -1.46
N TYR A 196 15.19 -12.60 -2.69
CA TYR A 196 16.21 -12.66 -3.74
C TYR A 196 17.07 -11.40 -3.84
N GLU A 197 16.76 -10.35 -3.06
CA GLU A 197 17.50 -9.09 -3.08
C GLU A 197 19.01 -9.27 -2.86
N PRO A 198 19.50 -10.12 -1.94
CA PRO A 198 20.94 -10.36 -1.77
C PRO A 198 21.63 -10.96 -3.01
N ILE A 199 20.87 -11.58 -3.93
CA ILE A 199 21.40 -12.25 -5.13
C ILE A 199 21.31 -11.35 -6.35
N ILE A 200 20.14 -10.71 -6.55
CA ILE A 200 19.82 -9.96 -7.77
C ILE A 200 19.66 -8.45 -7.54
N GLY A 201 19.90 -7.98 -6.30
CA GLY A 201 19.82 -6.57 -5.95
C GLY A 201 18.47 -5.92 -6.25
N PRO A 202 18.45 -4.66 -6.74
CA PRO A 202 17.21 -3.93 -7.02
C PRO A 202 16.29 -4.60 -8.05
N PHE A 203 16.79 -5.53 -8.83
CA PHE A 203 15.96 -6.30 -9.77
C PHE A 203 14.95 -7.22 -9.09
N SER A 204 15.13 -7.49 -7.78
CA SER A 204 14.16 -8.22 -6.97
C SER A 204 12.77 -7.56 -6.98
N GLU A 205 12.68 -6.24 -7.09
CA GLU A 205 11.42 -5.52 -7.21
C GLU A 205 10.65 -5.84 -8.50
N LEU A 206 11.37 -6.20 -9.57
CA LEU A 206 10.77 -6.58 -10.85
C LEU A 206 10.35 -8.05 -10.90
N PHE A 207 10.69 -8.85 -9.88
CA PHE A 207 10.44 -10.30 -9.87
C PHE A 207 8.96 -10.64 -10.13
N VAL A 208 8.04 -10.01 -9.38
CA VAL A 208 6.60 -10.26 -9.53
C VAL A 208 6.11 -9.81 -10.90
N PHE A 209 6.59 -8.66 -11.38
CA PHE A 209 6.20 -8.13 -12.69
C PHE A 209 6.64 -9.06 -13.81
N LEU A 210 7.91 -9.48 -13.84
CA LEU A 210 8.46 -10.35 -14.89
C LEU A 210 7.83 -11.75 -14.85
N SER A 211 7.60 -12.29 -13.65
CA SER A 211 6.91 -13.58 -13.47
C SER A 211 5.47 -13.52 -13.95
N GLY A 212 4.74 -12.47 -13.62
CA GLY A 212 3.38 -12.24 -14.09
C GLY A 212 3.30 -12.08 -15.60
N LEU A 213 4.20 -11.31 -16.20
CA LEU A 213 4.29 -11.13 -17.64
C LEU A 213 4.55 -12.46 -18.36
N THR A 214 5.52 -13.24 -17.86
CA THR A 214 5.83 -14.58 -18.40
C THR A 214 4.64 -15.49 -18.33
N LEU A 215 3.93 -15.51 -17.19
CA LEU A 215 2.72 -16.31 -17.02
C LEU A 215 1.61 -15.90 -17.99
N LEU A 216 1.39 -14.60 -18.20
CA LEU A 216 0.41 -14.10 -19.18
C LEU A 216 0.75 -14.54 -20.60
N ILE A 217 2.02 -14.45 -21.01
CA ILE A 217 2.48 -14.89 -22.33
C ILE A 217 2.17 -16.38 -22.53
N ILE A 218 2.51 -17.22 -21.54
CA ILE A 218 2.24 -18.66 -21.58
C ILE A 218 0.75 -18.96 -21.71
N LEU A 219 -0.08 -18.30 -20.88
CA LEU A 219 -1.52 -18.52 -20.87
C LEU A 219 -2.19 -18.08 -22.17
N ILE A 220 -1.83 -16.91 -22.69
CA ILE A 220 -2.36 -16.39 -23.97
C ILE A 220 -1.91 -17.29 -25.13
N SER A 221 -0.65 -17.69 -25.17
CA SER A 221 -0.11 -18.58 -26.20
C SER A 221 -0.83 -19.93 -26.16
N GLY A 222 -1.02 -20.50 -24.97
CA GLY A 222 -1.77 -21.76 -24.78
C GLY A 222 -3.21 -21.65 -25.27
N LEU A 223 -3.89 -20.54 -24.97
CA LEU A 223 -5.25 -20.29 -25.43
C LEU A 223 -5.36 -20.19 -26.97
N VAL A 224 -4.42 -19.49 -27.59
CA VAL A 224 -4.35 -19.37 -29.06
C VAL A 224 -4.13 -20.73 -29.70
N ILE A 225 -3.20 -21.53 -29.19
CA ILE A 225 -2.91 -22.88 -29.71
C ILE A 225 -4.15 -23.78 -29.53
N HIS A 226 -4.77 -23.78 -28.37
CA HIS A 226 -5.99 -24.55 -28.09
C HIS A 226 -7.12 -24.19 -29.05
N ASN A 227 -7.39 -22.90 -29.23
CA ASN A 227 -8.46 -22.44 -30.12
C ASN A 227 -8.17 -22.81 -31.61
N ARG A 228 -6.91 -22.71 -32.04
CA ARG A 228 -6.52 -23.12 -33.40
C ARG A 228 -6.71 -24.63 -33.60
N HIS A 229 -6.30 -25.43 -32.63
CA HIS A 229 -6.46 -26.89 -32.68
C HIS A 229 -7.95 -27.28 -32.73
N HIS A 230 -8.78 -26.67 -31.87
CA HIS A 230 -10.22 -26.94 -31.84
C HIS A 230 -10.93 -26.55 -33.15
N ARG A 231 -10.55 -25.44 -33.78
CA ARG A 231 -11.07 -25.02 -35.10
C ARG A 231 -10.68 -26.02 -36.18
N ARG A 232 -9.46 -26.51 -36.21
CA ARG A 232 -9.00 -27.52 -37.16
C ARG A 232 -9.75 -28.84 -37.00
N GLN A 233 -9.98 -29.31 -35.80
CA GLN A 233 -10.75 -30.50 -35.53
C GLN A 233 -12.23 -30.37 -36.00
N LYS A 234 -12.86 -29.21 -35.78
CA LYS A 234 -14.22 -28.96 -36.29
C LYS A 234 -14.26 -28.98 -37.81
N GLN A 235 -13.32 -28.38 -38.48
CA GLN A 235 -13.23 -28.40 -39.95
C GLN A 235 -13.04 -29.83 -40.47
N HIS A 236 -12.18 -30.62 -39.86
CA HIS A 236 -11.95 -32.03 -40.24
C HIS A 236 -13.23 -32.89 -40.11
N LYS A 237 -13.98 -32.72 -38.99
CA LYS A 237 -15.26 -33.42 -38.78
C LYS A 237 -16.31 -33.03 -39.81
N ILE A 238 -16.38 -31.77 -40.24
CA ILE A 238 -17.34 -31.31 -41.26
C ILE A 238 -17.03 -31.94 -42.63
N ILE A 239 -15.73 -32.04 -42.97
CA ILE A 239 -15.31 -32.65 -44.25
C ILE A 239 -15.55 -34.15 -44.26
N THR A 240 -15.34 -34.84 -43.12
CA THR A 240 -15.51 -36.28 -43.02
C THR A 240 -17.01 -36.69 -43.05
N ASN A 241 -17.91 -35.84 -42.48
CA ASN A 241 -19.35 -36.09 -42.50
C ASN A 241 -20.05 -35.72 -43.82
N LYS A 242 -19.37 -35.14 -44.79
CA LYS A 242 -19.87 -34.82 -46.14
C LYS A 242 -19.48 -35.85 -47.22
N LYS A 243 -18.69 -36.84 -46.85
CA LYS A 243 -18.41 -38.02 -47.65
C LYS A 243 -19.29 -39.20 -47.22
#